data_d2a79e6fd1a26511f303e4d688e93d4d
#
_entry.id   d2a79e6fd1a26511f303e4d688e93d4d
#
_cell.length_a   1.000
_cell.length_b   1.000
_cell.length_c   1.000
_cell.angle_alpha   90.00
_cell.angle_beta   90.00
_cell.angle_gamma   90.00
#
_symmetry.space_group_name_H-M   'P 1'
#
loop_
_entity.id
_entity.type
_entity.pdbx_description
1 polymer ?
#
loop_
_entity_poly.entity_id
_entity_poly.type
_entity_poly.pdbx_seq_one_letter_code
_entity_poly.pdbx_strand_id
1 'polypeptide(L)'
;MSAVNIKVQIQCLQPNWVATEKNIYRLYINNDMLTERSWIWDTNTIITENIWVNIDLNTVNSLRFEPILNPIRSTAKFRLQDLRINDIPTPFQNNDLELSFKL
;
A
#
# COMPACT_ATOMS: atom_id res chain seq x y z
N MET A 1 -12.28 13.19 13.85
CA MET A 1 -11.21 12.70 12.96
C MET A 1 -9.91 13.40 13.26
N SER A 2 -8.81 12.69 13.15
CA SER A 2 -7.48 13.22 13.41
C SER A 2 -6.59 13.04 12.20
N ALA A 3 -5.77 14.04 11.91
CA ALA A 3 -4.75 13.94 10.87
C ALA A 3 -3.59 13.12 11.40
N VAL A 4 -3.26 12.04 10.69
CA VAL A 4 -2.13 11.19 11.03
C VAL A 4 -1.23 10.98 9.83
N ASN A 5 0.03 10.74 10.10
CA ASN A 5 0.99 10.33 9.08
C ASN A 5 1.04 8.81 9.02
N ILE A 6 0.81 8.25 7.85
CA ILE A 6 0.93 6.82 7.60
C ILE A 6 2.17 6.57 6.76
N LYS A 7 3.04 5.70 7.24
CA LYS A 7 4.17 5.17 6.49
C LYS A 7 4.00 3.66 6.36
N VAL A 8 4.13 3.16 5.15
CA VAL A 8 4.09 1.73 4.88
C VAL A 8 5.12 1.39 3.83
N GLN A 9 5.80 0.27 4.02
CA GLN A 9 6.75 -0.24 3.04
C GLN A 9 6.04 -1.18 2.08
N ILE A 10 6.35 -1.05 0.80
CA ILE A 10 5.80 -1.89 -0.26
C ILE A 10 6.98 -2.53 -0.99
N GLN A 11 6.97 -3.84 -1.07
CA GLN A 11 7.98 -4.61 -1.78
C GLN A 11 7.33 -5.36 -2.95
N CYS A 12 7.93 -5.26 -4.13
CA CYS A 12 7.56 -6.09 -5.26
C CYS A 12 8.38 -7.39 -5.18
N LEU A 13 7.70 -8.50 -4.91
CA LEU A 13 8.36 -9.79 -4.72
C LEU A 13 8.62 -10.50 -6.03
N GLN A 14 7.76 -10.29 -6.99
CA GLN A 14 7.83 -10.99 -8.27
C GLN A 14 7.22 -10.09 -9.33
N PRO A 15 8.03 -9.24 -9.98
CA PRO A 15 7.55 -8.42 -11.07
C PRO A 15 7.50 -9.26 -12.32
N ASN A 16 6.35 -9.33 -12.90
CA ASN A 16 6.17 -9.92 -14.21
C ASN A 16 5.45 -8.90 -15.07
N TRP A 17 6.11 -7.75 -15.18
CA TRP A 17 5.58 -6.63 -15.93
C TRP A 17 5.85 -6.82 -17.43
N VAL A 18 4.88 -6.46 -18.23
CA VAL A 18 5.13 -6.27 -19.66
C VAL A 18 5.76 -4.91 -19.84
N ALA A 19 6.93 -4.86 -20.47
CA ALA A 19 7.77 -3.65 -20.53
C ALA A 19 7.08 -2.44 -21.19
N THR A 20 6.08 -2.68 -22.04
CA THR A 20 5.36 -1.61 -22.74
C THR A 20 4.14 -1.11 -22.00
N GLU A 21 3.80 -1.70 -20.83
CA GLU A 21 2.62 -1.35 -20.08
C GLU A 21 2.98 -0.48 -18.88
N LYS A 22 2.06 0.40 -18.50
CA LYS A 22 2.18 1.16 -17.27
C LYS A 22 1.81 0.27 -16.10
N ASN A 23 2.71 0.17 -15.16
CA ASN A 23 2.52 -0.58 -13.94
C ASN A 23 2.07 0.39 -12.87
N ILE A 24 0.78 0.44 -12.61
CA ILE A 24 0.15 1.42 -11.71
C ILE A 24 -0.33 0.69 -10.47
N TYR A 25 -0.23 1.36 -9.33
CA TYR A 25 -0.86 0.91 -8.10
C TYR A 25 -1.61 2.05 -7.43
N ARG A 26 -2.59 1.69 -6.62
CA ARG A 26 -3.38 2.62 -5.83
C ARG A 26 -3.34 2.24 -4.36
N LEU A 27 -3.38 3.24 -3.50
CA LEU A 27 -3.55 3.06 -2.06
C LEU A 27 -4.88 3.66 -1.62
N TYR A 28 -5.58 2.92 -0.78
CA TYR A 28 -6.86 3.32 -0.21
C TYR A 28 -6.79 3.26 1.30
N ILE A 29 -7.47 4.21 1.96
CA ILE A 29 -7.76 4.14 3.39
C ILE A 29 -9.27 4.13 3.55
N ASN A 30 -9.81 3.08 4.20
CA ASN A 30 -11.25 2.94 4.43
C ASN A 30 -12.08 3.15 3.14
N ASN A 31 -11.60 2.59 2.02
CA ASN A 31 -12.18 2.68 0.68
C ASN A 31 -12.06 4.06 -0.02
N ASP A 32 -11.40 5.01 0.60
CA ASP A 32 -11.09 6.28 -0.06
C ASP A 32 -9.72 6.21 -0.72
N MET A 33 -9.64 6.52 -2.00
CA MET A 33 -8.37 6.50 -2.71
C MET A 33 -7.48 7.65 -2.24
N LEU A 34 -6.26 7.31 -1.79
CA LEU A 34 -5.27 8.27 -1.34
C LEU A 34 -4.32 8.69 -2.45
N THR A 35 -3.85 7.72 -3.24
CA THR A 35 -2.85 7.98 -4.25
C THR A 35 -2.87 6.92 -5.33
N GLU A 36 -2.44 7.32 -6.52
CA GLU A 36 -2.19 6.45 -7.66
C GLU A 36 -0.81 6.78 -8.18
N ARG A 37 0.03 5.76 -8.32
CA ARG A 37 1.42 5.94 -8.75
C ARG A 37 1.84 4.88 -9.76
N SER A 38 2.89 5.18 -10.53
CA SER A 38 3.54 4.20 -11.39
C SER A 38 4.62 3.47 -10.61
N TRP A 39 4.68 2.15 -10.73
CA TRP A 39 5.78 1.37 -10.20
C TRP A 39 6.93 1.41 -11.22
N ILE A 40 7.97 2.13 -10.88
CA ILE A 40 9.11 2.35 -11.77
C ILE A 40 10.40 1.66 -11.27
N TRP A 41 10.28 0.87 -10.22
CA TRP A 41 11.42 0.25 -9.55
C TRP A 41 11.55 -1.21 -9.93
N ASP A 42 12.78 -1.73 -9.76
CA ASP A 42 13.10 -3.13 -10.04
C ASP A 42 12.53 -4.09 -9.00
N THR A 43 12.69 -5.38 -9.26
CA THR A 43 12.37 -6.46 -8.34
C THR A 43 13.08 -6.29 -7.01
N ASN A 44 12.42 -6.68 -5.93
CA ASN A 44 12.95 -6.63 -4.57
C ASN A 44 13.25 -5.23 -4.06
N THR A 45 12.90 -4.21 -4.81
CA THR A 45 12.96 -2.84 -4.31
C THR A 45 11.87 -2.65 -3.27
N ILE A 46 12.24 -2.07 -2.13
CA ILE A 46 11.31 -1.69 -1.08
C ILE A 46 11.15 -0.17 -1.14
N ILE A 47 9.92 0.28 -1.32
CA ILE A 47 9.61 1.70 -1.28
C ILE A 47 8.82 2.01 -0.01
N THR A 48 8.89 3.24 0.46
CA THR A 48 8.09 3.73 1.57
C THR A 48 7.09 4.74 1.06
N GLU A 49 5.81 4.45 1.22
CA GLU A 49 4.75 5.44 1.02
C GLU A 49 4.55 6.20 2.33
N ASN A 50 4.49 7.52 2.21
CA ASN A 50 4.36 8.44 3.33
C ASN A 50 3.19 9.39 3.03
N ILE A 51 2.09 9.23 3.75
CA ILE A 51 0.84 9.89 3.42
C ILE A 51 0.22 10.49 4.68
N TRP A 52 -0.33 11.69 4.55
CA TRP A 52 -1.16 12.31 5.58
C TRP A 52 -2.63 12.09 5.28
N VAL A 53 -3.38 11.64 6.28
CA VAL A 53 -4.80 11.29 6.12
C VAL A 53 -5.56 11.56 7.40
N ASN A 54 -6.84 11.86 7.27
CA ASN A 54 -7.74 12.00 8.41
C ASN A 54 -8.44 10.66 8.65
N ILE A 55 -8.28 10.11 9.84
CA ILE A 55 -8.92 8.85 10.24
C ILE A 55 -9.54 8.98 11.62
N ASP A 56 -10.46 8.06 11.92
CA ASP A 56 -11.05 7.93 13.24
C ASP A 56 -10.14 7.05 14.10
N LEU A 57 -9.69 7.58 15.24
CA LEU A 57 -8.75 6.89 16.11
C LEU A 57 -9.39 5.78 16.95
N ASN A 58 -10.71 5.72 17.03
CA ASN A 58 -11.42 4.78 17.90
C ASN A 58 -11.98 3.57 17.17
N THR A 59 -11.73 3.46 15.88
CA THR A 59 -12.23 2.36 15.05
C THR A 59 -11.11 1.60 14.38
N VAL A 60 -11.42 0.44 13.85
CA VAL A 60 -10.51 -0.29 12.98
C VAL A 60 -10.45 0.43 11.65
N ASN A 61 -9.24 0.73 11.20
CA ASN A 61 -8.99 1.34 9.90
C ASN A 61 -8.35 0.32 8.98
N SER A 62 -8.51 0.50 7.68
CA SER A 62 -8.02 -0.42 6.66
C SER A 62 -7.20 0.34 5.64
N LEU A 63 -5.96 -0.10 5.41
CA LEU A 63 -5.09 0.38 4.35
C LEU A 63 -4.99 -0.70 3.28
N ARG A 64 -5.40 -0.39 2.05
CA ARG A 64 -5.41 -1.37 0.96
C ARG A 64 -4.51 -0.91 -0.18
N PHE A 65 -3.68 -1.83 -0.65
CA PHE A 65 -2.85 -1.67 -1.85
C PHE A 65 -3.54 -2.41 -3.01
N GLU A 66 -3.74 -1.71 -4.12
CA GLU A 66 -4.35 -2.29 -5.30
C GLU A 66 -3.41 -2.15 -6.50
N PRO A 67 -2.76 -3.24 -6.93
CA PRO A 67 -2.00 -3.20 -8.17
C PRO A 67 -2.96 -3.24 -9.36
N ILE A 68 -2.80 -2.31 -10.28
CA ILE A 68 -3.56 -2.27 -11.52
C ILE A 68 -2.75 -3.03 -12.56
N LEU A 69 -3.04 -4.29 -12.70
CA LEU A 69 -2.32 -5.18 -13.60
C LEU A 69 -3.16 -5.48 -14.84
N ASN A 70 -2.48 -5.67 -15.96
CA ASN A 70 -3.14 -6.29 -17.08
C ASN A 70 -3.33 -7.78 -16.73
N PRO A 71 -4.57 -8.26 -16.54
CA PRO A 71 -4.80 -9.61 -16.04
C PRO A 71 -4.33 -10.71 -16.97
N ILE A 72 -4.08 -10.41 -18.23
CA ILE A 72 -3.62 -11.37 -19.23
C ILE A 72 -2.10 -11.54 -19.18
N ARG A 73 -1.36 -10.48 -18.78
CA ARG A 73 0.09 -10.41 -18.98
C ARG A 73 0.91 -10.22 -17.74
N SER A 74 0.32 -9.71 -16.64
CA SER A 74 1.07 -9.35 -15.46
C SER A 74 0.64 -10.19 -14.26
N THR A 75 1.60 -10.83 -13.61
CA THR A 75 1.40 -11.66 -12.41
C THR A 75 2.24 -11.17 -11.24
N ALA A 76 2.49 -9.88 -11.16
CA ALA A 76 3.31 -9.30 -10.12
C ALA A 76 2.72 -9.55 -8.74
N LYS A 77 3.61 -9.83 -7.77
CA LYS A 77 3.23 -10.04 -6.36
C LYS A 77 3.88 -8.97 -5.50
N PHE A 78 3.12 -8.51 -4.51
CA PHE A 78 3.56 -7.45 -3.61
C PHE A 78 3.40 -7.87 -2.16
N ARG A 79 4.12 -7.18 -1.28
CA ARG A 79 4.00 -7.33 0.15
C ARG A 79 4.00 -5.95 0.80
N LEU A 80 3.06 -5.75 1.72
CA LEU A 80 3.04 -4.58 2.60
C LEU A 80 3.67 -4.95 3.92
N GLN A 81 4.48 -4.06 4.47
CA GLN A 81 5.18 -4.30 5.72
C GLN A 81 5.51 -2.98 6.44
N ASP A 82 5.93 -3.08 7.68
CA ASP A 82 6.43 -1.96 8.50
C ASP A 82 5.48 -0.76 8.52
N LEU A 83 4.24 -1.01 8.95
CA LEU A 83 3.25 0.06 9.12
C LEU A 83 3.62 0.93 10.31
N ARG A 84 3.71 2.23 10.08
CA ARG A 84 3.97 3.23 11.12
C ARG A 84 2.93 4.34 11.05
N ILE A 85 2.35 4.65 12.20
CA ILE A 85 1.41 5.76 12.34
C ILE A 85 2.09 6.82 13.22
N ASN A 86 2.27 8.02 12.67
CA ASN A 86 3.01 9.12 13.33
C ASN A 86 4.41 8.65 13.78
N ASP A 87 5.11 7.90 12.91
CA ASP A 87 6.44 7.32 13.16
C ASP A 87 6.49 6.25 14.25
N ILE A 88 5.35 5.79 14.74
CA ILE A 88 5.27 4.72 15.74
C ILE A 88 4.93 3.42 15.05
N PRO A 89 5.74 2.35 15.22
CA PRO A 89 5.40 1.04 14.70
C PRO A 89 4.03 0.61 15.20
N THR A 90 3.14 0.24 14.29
CA THR A 90 1.74 -0.03 14.59
C THR A 90 1.41 -1.47 14.25
N PRO A 91 0.88 -2.25 15.21
CA PRO A 91 0.41 -3.61 14.93
C PRO A 91 -0.72 -3.60 13.92
N PHE A 92 -0.75 -4.59 13.06
CA PHE A 92 -1.78 -4.73 12.04
C PHE A 92 -2.08 -6.20 11.77
N GLN A 93 -3.27 -6.45 11.25
CA GLN A 93 -3.62 -7.73 10.67
C GLN A 93 -3.50 -7.63 9.16
N ASN A 94 -2.78 -8.58 8.57
CA ASN A 94 -2.58 -8.61 7.13
C ASN A 94 -3.56 -9.61 6.50
N ASN A 95 -4.40 -9.11 5.62
CA ASN A 95 -5.29 -9.92 4.82
C ASN A 95 -4.99 -9.64 3.34
N ASP A 96 -4.06 -10.42 2.78
CA ASP A 96 -3.53 -10.22 1.44
C ASP A 96 -2.88 -8.82 1.31
N LEU A 97 -3.42 -7.94 0.49
CA LEU A 97 -2.87 -6.60 0.28
C LEU A 97 -3.65 -5.53 1.08
N GLU A 98 -4.27 -5.94 2.17
CA GLU A 98 -5.00 -5.05 3.06
C GLU A 98 -4.50 -5.20 4.48
N LEU A 99 -4.13 -4.09 5.10
CA LEU A 99 -3.71 -4.04 6.49
C LEU A 99 -4.81 -3.41 7.33
N SER A 100 -5.28 -4.13 8.34
CA SER A 100 -6.26 -3.63 9.30
C SER A 100 -5.56 -3.27 10.60
N PHE A 101 -5.81 -2.09 11.11
CA PHE A 101 -5.16 -1.60 12.32
C PHE A 101 -6.10 -0.72 13.14
N LYS A 102 -5.84 -0.64 14.42
CA LYS A 102 -6.57 0.22 15.35
C LYS A 102 -5.57 1.02 16.20
N LEU A 103 -5.80 2.29 16.31
CA LEU A 103 -4.95 3.20 17.09
C LEU A 103 -5.44 3.36 18.53
#